data_c1c40485473d6e6fb1ffa85f6064d267
#
_entry.id   c1c40485473d6e6fb1ffa85f6064d267
#
_cell.length_a   1.000
_cell.length_b   1.000
_cell.length_c   1.000
_cell.angle_alpha   90.00
_cell.angle_beta   90.00
_cell.angle_gamma   90.00
#
_symmetry.space_group_name_H-M   'P 1'
#
loop_
_entity.id
_entity.type
_entity.pdbx_description
1 polymer ?
#
loop_
_entity_poly.entity_id
_entity_poly.type
_entity_poly.pdbx_seq_one_letter_code
_entity_poly.pdbx_strand_id
1 'polypeptide(L)'
;MRTFDYKKIAEYSWDNEVLSYVAKIHECKGRQELYLKQRPAELERLVEIAKIQSTESSNRIEGIITTNARLKQLVEDKTTPRNRDEMEILGYRNVLNLIHENYAYIPVEPGYILQLHRDLLKYTNLTYRGHFKTTPNEIDMTLPSGERHVLFRPLEPYETPGAVEALCCTYQDVLHRELVDPLLLIPCFILDFLCIHPFNDGNGRMSRLLTLLMLYQNGYVVGQYISIEKAIAETKDEYYAALAQADQHWHEEENDPTPFIKYMLAVICSCYQDFEQRVDLVGGEQKRVTAYERVRSYAMEKLGAFTKQEAAEACPGFGTSSIESALKKLTEEGVLKRIGAGRKTQYVRR
;
A
#
# COMPACT_ATOMS: atom_id res chain seq x y z
N MET A 1 30.18 -11.02 13.16
CA MET A 1 29.10 -10.81 12.17
C MET A 1 27.80 -11.06 12.90
N ARG A 2 26.84 -10.12 12.83
CA ARG A 2 25.51 -10.26 13.44
C ARG A 2 24.80 -11.52 12.94
N THR A 3 24.14 -12.23 13.87
CA THR A 3 23.28 -13.37 13.54
C THR A 3 21.83 -12.89 13.43
N PHE A 4 21.19 -13.10 12.28
CA PHE A 4 19.78 -12.79 12.12
C PHE A 4 18.95 -14.00 12.59
N ASP A 5 18.18 -13.85 13.66
CA ASP A 5 17.33 -14.92 14.19
C ASP A 5 15.88 -14.43 14.39
N TYR A 6 15.12 -14.45 13.30
CA TYR A 6 13.71 -14.03 13.34
C TYR A 6 12.77 -15.02 14.03
N LYS A 7 13.24 -16.22 14.41
CA LYS A 7 12.43 -17.16 15.22
C LYS A 7 12.15 -16.59 16.61
N LYS A 8 13.09 -15.79 17.14
CA LYS A 8 12.91 -15.08 18.41
C LYS A 8 11.68 -14.17 18.43
N ILE A 9 11.25 -13.64 17.28
CA ILE A 9 10.04 -12.79 17.17
C ILE A 9 8.77 -13.56 17.59
N ALA A 10 8.72 -14.87 17.34
CA ALA A 10 7.63 -15.73 17.76
C ALA A 10 7.55 -15.90 19.31
N GLU A 11 8.65 -15.66 20.02
CA GLU A 11 8.74 -15.77 21.46
C GLU A 11 8.45 -14.43 22.19
N TYR A 12 8.31 -13.31 21.44
CA TYR A 12 8.03 -12.00 22.03
C TYR A 12 6.63 -11.95 22.65
N SER A 13 6.54 -11.29 23.80
CA SER A 13 5.25 -10.96 24.41
C SER A 13 4.71 -9.67 23.78
N TRP A 14 3.85 -9.81 22.79
CA TRP A 14 3.23 -8.67 22.12
C TRP A 14 2.16 -8.02 22.99
N ASP A 15 2.18 -6.70 23.08
CA ASP A 15 1.15 -5.95 23.77
C ASP A 15 -0.16 -5.83 22.97
N ASN A 16 -1.22 -5.34 23.63
CA ASN A 16 -2.53 -5.20 23.03
C ASN A 16 -2.54 -4.27 21.81
N GLU A 17 -1.63 -3.31 21.72
CA GLU A 17 -1.55 -2.38 20.60
C GLU A 17 -1.11 -3.10 19.33
N VAL A 18 -0.01 -3.87 19.39
CA VAL A 18 0.48 -4.70 18.28
C VAL A 18 -0.58 -5.70 17.84
N LEU A 19 -1.19 -6.43 18.78
CA LEU A 19 -2.24 -7.41 18.48
C LEU A 19 -3.46 -6.76 17.83
N SER A 20 -3.84 -5.56 18.25
CA SER A 20 -4.96 -4.80 17.67
C SER A 20 -4.66 -4.37 16.23
N TYR A 21 -3.44 -3.87 15.95
CA TYR A 21 -3.05 -3.51 14.58
C TYR A 21 -3.02 -4.73 13.66
N VAL A 22 -2.39 -5.83 14.09
CA VAL A 22 -2.31 -7.07 13.30
C VAL A 22 -3.71 -7.58 12.96
N ALA A 23 -4.59 -7.71 13.96
CA ALA A 23 -5.97 -8.17 13.76
C ALA A 23 -6.73 -7.27 12.78
N LYS A 24 -6.62 -5.94 12.93
CA LYS A 24 -7.30 -4.96 12.08
C LYS A 24 -6.78 -4.97 10.65
N ILE A 25 -5.47 -5.10 10.44
CA ILE A 25 -4.88 -5.16 9.10
C ILE A 25 -5.32 -6.45 8.39
N HIS A 26 -5.37 -7.59 9.09
CA HIS A 26 -5.90 -8.83 8.53
C HIS A 26 -7.37 -8.72 8.13
N GLU A 27 -8.20 -8.09 8.97
CA GLU A 27 -9.60 -7.82 8.65
C GLU A 27 -9.74 -6.95 7.39
N CYS A 28 -8.98 -5.85 7.31
CA CYS A 28 -8.97 -4.97 6.14
C CYS A 28 -8.46 -5.69 4.88
N LYS A 29 -7.43 -6.55 4.99
CA LYS A 29 -6.95 -7.39 3.90
C LYS A 29 -8.06 -8.30 3.36
N GLY A 30 -8.84 -8.92 4.23
CA GLY A 30 -10.00 -9.73 3.83
C GLY A 30 -11.06 -8.92 3.08
N ARG A 31 -11.38 -7.71 3.54
CA ARG A 31 -12.31 -6.79 2.86
C ARG A 31 -11.75 -6.25 1.53
N GLN A 32 -10.45 -6.01 1.45
CA GLN A 32 -9.77 -5.56 0.23
C GLN A 32 -10.11 -6.47 -0.97
N GLU A 33 -10.12 -7.78 -0.81
CA GLU A 33 -10.45 -8.71 -1.90
C GLU A 33 -11.85 -8.50 -2.47
N LEU A 34 -12.81 -8.09 -1.65
CA LEU A 34 -14.17 -7.76 -2.12
C LEU A 34 -14.17 -6.50 -2.97
N TYR A 35 -13.45 -5.46 -2.55
CA TYR A 35 -13.34 -4.20 -3.30
C TYR A 35 -12.65 -4.42 -4.66
N LEU A 36 -11.58 -5.23 -4.69
CA LEU A 36 -10.84 -5.55 -5.92
C LEU A 36 -11.73 -6.20 -7.00
N LYS A 37 -12.69 -7.01 -6.59
CA LYS A 37 -13.64 -7.69 -7.50
C LYS A 37 -14.79 -6.79 -7.95
N GLN A 38 -15.21 -5.83 -7.13
CA GLN A 38 -16.45 -5.08 -7.33
C GLN A 38 -16.27 -3.72 -8.01
N ARG A 39 -15.06 -3.11 -7.96
CA ARG A 39 -14.83 -1.71 -8.34
C ARG A 39 -13.53 -1.46 -9.10
N PRO A 40 -13.31 -2.13 -10.24
CA PRO A 40 -12.03 -2.04 -10.95
C PRO A 40 -11.71 -0.62 -11.48
N ALA A 41 -12.69 0.11 -12.00
CA ALA A 41 -12.46 1.44 -12.60
C ALA A 41 -12.06 2.51 -11.55
N GLU A 42 -12.67 2.46 -10.36
CA GLU A 42 -12.33 3.33 -9.24
C GLU A 42 -10.92 3.03 -8.72
N LEU A 43 -10.56 1.76 -8.67
CA LEU A 43 -9.25 1.31 -8.23
C LEU A 43 -8.13 1.72 -9.18
N GLU A 44 -8.33 1.66 -10.51
CA GLU A 44 -7.36 2.14 -11.49
C GLU A 44 -6.97 3.60 -11.25
N ARG A 45 -7.96 4.46 -10.94
CA ARG A 45 -7.69 5.86 -10.62
C ARG A 45 -6.88 6.03 -9.33
N LEU A 46 -7.15 5.21 -8.31
CA LEU A 46 -6.36 5.23 -7.07
C LEU A 46 -4.92 4.80 -7.32
N VAL A 47 -4.68 3.77 -8.15
CA VAL A 47 -3.33 3.31 -8.53
C VAL A 47 -2.52 4.46 -9.15
N GLU A 48 -3.09 5.20 -10.10
CA GLU A 48 -2.37 6.31 -10.76
C GLU A 48 -2.01 7.42 -9.75
N ILE A 49 -2.93 7.76 -8.84
CA ILE A 49 -2.68 8.74 -7.78
C ILE A 49 -1.58 8.22 -6.82
N ALA A 50 -1.69 6.97 -6.38
CA ALA A 50 -0.72 6.37 -5.47
C ALA A 50 0.69 6.33 -6.07
N LYS A 51 0.84 5.97 -7.35
CA LYS A 51 2.14 5.97 -8.05
C LYS A 51 2.82 7.35 -8.04
N ILE A 52 2.05 8.40 -8.30
CA ILE A 52 2.57 9.79 -8.26
C ILE A 52 3.01 10.13 -6.83
N GLN A 53 2.16 9.87 -5.84
CA GLN A 53 2.43 10.17 -4.43
C GLN A 53 3.60 9.37 -3.88
N SER A 54 3.70 8.08 -4.19
CA SER A 54 4.80 7.21 -3.78
C SER A 54 6.13 7.67 -4.36
N THR A 55 6.14 7.98 -5.67
CA THR A 55 7.33 8.48 -6.35
C THR A 55 7.78 9.82 -5.76
N GLU A 56 6.85 10.77 -5.54
CA GLU A 56 7.15 12.06 -4.93
C GLU A 56 7.69 11.90 -3.51
N SER A 57 6.93 11.23 -2.66
CA SER A 57 7.18 11.20 -1.22
C SER A 57 8.46 10.47 -0.87
N SER A 58 8.72 9.31 -1.49
CA SER A 58 9.94 8.54 -1.25
C SER A 58 11.21 9.32 -1.64
N ASN A 59 11.17 10.05 -2.76
CA ASN A 59 12.30 10.88 -3.18
C ASN A 59 12.45 12.14 -2.30
N ARG A 60 11.34 12.77 -1.92
CA ARG A 60 11.34 13.96 -1.04
C ARG A 60 11.88 13.67 0.36
N ILE A 61 11.67 12.48 0.91
CA ILE A 61 12.29 12.06 2.19
C ILE A 61 13.81 12.19 2.12
N GLU A 62 14.41 11.85 0.97
CA GLU A 62 15.87 11.93 0.70
C GLU A 62 16.32 13.30 0.17
N GLY A 63 15.43 14.29 0.14
CA GLY A 63 15.75 15.63 -0.37
C GLY A 63 15.79 15.77 -1.89
N ILE A 64 15.37 14.73 -2.63
CA ILE A 64 15.32 14.72 -4.10
C ILE A 64 13.97 15.30 -4.53
N ILE A 65 13.99 16.45 -5.21
CA ILE A 65 12.78 17.22 -5.50
C ILE A 65 12.70 17.68 -6.95
N THR A 66 11.47 17.84 -7.45
CA THR A 66 11.16 18.55 -8.69
C THR A 66 9.82 19.27 -8.55
N THR A 67 9.42 20.05 -9.55
CA THR A 67 8.09 20.70 -9.52
C THR A 67 6.97 19.70 -9.75
N ASN A 68 5.79 19.95 -9.16
CA ASN A 68 4.63 19.05 -9.30
C ASN A 68 4.25 18.77 -10.76
N ALA A 69 4.34 19.78 -11.63
CA ALA A 69 4.08 19.63 -13.07
C ALA A 69 5.10 18.68 -13.74
N ARG A 70 6.38 18.79 -13.40
CA ARG A 70 7.44 17.93 -13.92
C ARG A 70 7.32 16.51 -13.37
N LEU A 71 7.07 16.37 -12.07
CA LEU A 71 6.86 15.10 -11.43
C LEU A 71 5.76 14.29 -12.14
N LYS A 72 4.59 14.92 -12.34
CA LYS A 72 3.47 14.28 -13.03
C LYS A 72 3.87 13.83 -14.45
N GLN A 73 4.53 14.68 -15.22
CA GLN A 73 4.99 14.35 -16.57
C GLN A 73 6.01 13.20 -16.58
N LEU A 74 6.92 13.14 -15.58
CA LEU A 74 7.89 12.04 -15.44
C LEU A 74 7.21 10.72 -15.05
N VAL A 75 6.26 10.76 -14.13
CA VAL A 75 5.53 9.55 -13.71
C VAL A 75 4.65 9.00 -14.83
N GLU A 76 4.01 9.87 -15.61
CA GLU A 76 3.18 9.52 -16.76
C GLU A 76 3.99 9.21 -18.04
N ASP A 77 5.33 9.21 -17.97
CA ASP A 77 6.24 8.96 -19.12
C ASP A 77 6.08 9.94 -20.29
N LYS A 78 5.69 11.18 -19.98
CA LYS A 78 5.43 12.25 -20.98
C LYS A 78 6.63 13.16 -21.21
N THR A 79 7.75 12.91 -20.54
CA THR A 79 8.95 13.77 -20.65
C THR A 79 10.22 13.02 -20.24
N THR A 80 11.36 13.55 -20.63
CA THR A 80 12.70 13.05 -20.24
C THR A 80 13.25 13.85 -19.06
N PRO A 81 14.08 13.23 -18.19
CA PRO A 81 14.71 13.89 -17.06
C PRO A 81 15.72 14.95 -17.52
N ARG A 82 15.83 16.07 -16.78
CA ARG A 82 16.70 17.22 -17.10
C ARG A 82 17.92 17.34 -16.19
N ASN A 83 17.83 16.78 -15.00
CA ASN A 83 18.87 16.86 -13.98
C ASN A 83 18.94 15.53 -13.20
N ARG A 84 19.89 15.45 -12.25
CA ARG A 84 20.11 14.27 -11.43
C ARG A 84 18.86 13.89 -10.64
N ASP A 85 18.20 14.84 -9.99
CA ASP A 85 17.00 14.57 -9.18
C ASP A 85 15.89 13.94 -10.03
N GLU A 86 15.62 14.49 -11.23
CA GLU A 86 14.63 13.92 -12.14
C GLU A 86 15.03 12.53 -12.66
N MET A 87 16.34 12.26 -12.84
CA MET A 87 16.84 10.92 -13.19
C MET A 87 16.59 9.90 -12.08
N GLU A 88 16.79 10.30 -10.83
CA GLU A 88 16.53 9.45 -9.66
C GLU A 88 15.03 9.23 -9.43
N ILE A 89 14.21 10.26 -9.61
CA ILE A 89 12.74 10.16 -9.59
C ILE A 89 12.25 9.18 -10.66
N LEU A 90 12.77 9.25 -11.87
CA LEU A 90 12.42 8.35 -12.97
C LEU A 90 12.84 6.90 -12.68
N GLY A 91 14.02 6.71 -12.09
CA GLY A 91 14.48 5.39 -11.64
C GLY A 91 13.58 4.79 -10.58
N TYR A 92 13.19 5.57 -9.57
CA TYR A 92 12.25 5.14 -8.53
C TYR A 92 10.90 4.72 -9.13
N ARG A 93 10.31 5.57 -10.00
CA ARG A 93 9.05 5.26 -10.71
C ARG A 93 9.13 3.92 -11.44
N ASN A 94 10.24 3.66 -12.14
CA ASN A 94 10.39 2.42 -12.90
C ASN A 94 10.44 1.19 -12.00
N VAL A 95 11.18 1.25 -10.89
CA VAL A 95 11.22 0.13 -9.93
C VAL A 95 9.87 -0.05 -9.24
N LEU A 96 9.19 1.04 -8.90
CA LEU A 96 7.84 0.98 -8.32
C LEU A 96 6.86 0.28 -9.29
N ASN A 97 6.86 0.65 -10.57
CA ASN A 97 6.03 0.00 -11.59
C ASN A 97 6.39 -1.49 -11.74
N LEU A 98 7.69 -1.83 -11.77
CA LEU A 98 8.15 -3.21 -11.85
C LEU A 98 7.62 -4.04 -10.67
N ILE A 99 7.67 -3.51 -9.45
CA ILE A 99 7.13 -4.16 -8.25
C ILE A 99 5.61 -4.29 -8.35
N HIS A 100 4.88 -3.22 -8.72
CA HIS A 100 3.43 -3.25 -8.84
C HIS A 100 2.94 -4.34 -9.80
N GLU A 101 3.64 -4.54 -10.91
CA GLU A 101 3.24 -5.46 -11.96
C GLU A 101 3.76 -6.89 -11.76
N ASN A 102 4.92 -7.05 -11.08
CA ASN A 102 5.67 -8.31 -11.08
C ASN A 102 6.08 -8.82 -9.68
N TYR A 103 5.54 -8.27 -8.60
CA TYR A 103 5.95 -8.63 -7.22
C TYR A 103 5.95 -10.14 -6.95
N ALA A 104 5.05 -10.91 -7.56
CA ALA A 104 4.96 -12.36 -7.38
C ALA A 104 6.19 -13.13 -7.94
N TYR A 105 6.96 -12.50 -8.82
CA TYR A 105 8.09 -13.11 -9.52
C TYR A 105 9.45 -12.54 -9.11
N ILE A 106 9.51 -11.62 -8.15
CA ILE A 106 10.74 -10.97 -7.69
C ILE A 106 11.13 -11.57 -6.33
N PRO A 107 12.05 -12.56 -6.24
CA PRO A 107 12.45 -13.10 -4.96
C PRO A 107 13.14 -12.07 -4.07
N VAL A 108 12.98 -12.19 -2.75
CA VAL A 108 13.75 -11.39 -1.79
C VAL A 108 15.11 -12.06 -1.58
N GLU A 109 16.03 -11.83 -2.53
CA GLU A 109 17.36 -12.41 -2.58
C GLU A 109 18.39 -11.33 -2.92
N PRO A 110 19.67 -11.50 -2.53
CA PRO A 110 20.72 -10.50 -2.76
C PRO A 110 20.84 -10.06 -4.22
N GLY A 111 20.77 -11.01 -5.17
CA GLY A 111 20.89 -10.74 -6.60
C GLY A 111 19.76 -9.83 -7.12
N TYR A 112 18.52 -10.06 -6.68
CA TYR A 112 17.37 -9.22 -7.06
C TYR A 112 17.40 -7.86 -6.36
N ILE A 113 17.84 -7.80 -5.10
CA ILE A 113 18.04 -6.52 -4.39
C ILE A 113 19.07 -5.66 -5.12
N LEU A 114 20.19 -6.24 -5.57
CA LEU A 114 21.20 -5.56 -6.39
C LEU A 114 20.63 -5.09 -7.74
N GLN A 115 19.80 -5.92 -8.38
CA GLN A 115 19.14 -5.56 -9.64
C GLN A 115 18.16 -4.40 -9.45
N LEU A 116 17.31 -4.44 -8.43
CA LEU A 116 16.39 -3.33 -8.12
C LEU A 116 17.14 -2.03 -7.83
N HIS A 117 18.25 -2.10 -7.09
CA HIS A 117 19.12 -0.95 -6.85
C HIS A 117 19.78 -0.42 -8.14
N ARG A 118 20.23 -1.31 -9.03
CA ARG A 118 20.75 -0.90 -10.34
C ARG A 118 19.69 -0.18 -11.17
N ASP A 119 18.46 -0.67 -11.14
CA ASP A 119 17.34 -0.11 -11.89
C ASP A 119 16.84 1.21 -11.27
N LEU A 120 16.92 1.36 -9.94
CA LEU A 120 16.65 2.60 -9.21
C LEU A 120 17.58 3.75 -9.68
N LEU A 121 18.84 3.44 -9.92
CA LEU A 121 19.85 4.43 -10.33
C LEU A 121 20.16 4.38 -11.84
N LYS A 122 19.35 3.69 -12.64
CA LYS A 122 19.61 3.40 -14.06
C LYS A 122 19.89 4.63 -14.91
N TYR A 123 19.20 5.72 -14.65
CA TYR A 123 19.30 6.95 -15.44
C TYR A 123 20.43 7.88 -14.99
N THR A 124 21.06 7.58 -13.86
CA THR A 124 22.21 8.33 -13.35
C THR A 124 23.52 7.78 -13.93
N ASN A 125 24.58 8.59 -13.84
CA ASN A 125 25.93 8.17 -14.24
C ASN A 125 26.73 7.54 -13.09
N LEU A 126 26.05 7.10 -12.01
CA LEU A 126 26.70 6.54 -10.82
C LEU A 126 27.25 5.14 -11.12
N THR A 127 28.53 4.92 -10.84
CA THR A 127 29.23 3.65 -11.16
C THR A 127 28.91 2.53 -10.17
N TYR A 128 28.49 2.87 -8.95
CA TYR A 128 28.19 1.91 -7.87
C TYR A 128 26.75 1.34 -7.91
N ARG A 129 25.96 1.72 -8.92
CA ARG A 129 24.59 1.19 -9.09
C ARG A 129 24.60 -0.35 -9.23
N GLY A 130 23.82 -1.02 -8.39
CA GLY A 130 23.73 -2.48 -8.39
C GLY A 130 24.91 -3.18 -7.74
N HIS A 131 25.71 -2.46 -6.97
CA HIS A 131 26.84 -3.01 -6.21
C HIS A 131 26.71 -2.65 -4.74
N PHE A 132 27.14 -3.55 -3.87
CA PHE A 132 27.28 -3.23 -2.44
C PHE A 132 28.33 -2.12 -2.24
N LYS A 133 28.23 -1.41 -1.14
CA LYS A 133 29.16 -0.37 -0.75
C LYS A 133 30.60 -0.91 -0.67
N THR A 134 31.54 -0.09 -1.08
CA THR A 134 32.99 -0.37 -1.01
C THR A 134 33.72 0.51 -0.02
N THR A 135 33.04 1.54 0.49
CA THR A 135 33.53 2.44 1.53
C THR A 135 32.56 2.43 2.71
N PRO A 136 33.05 2.59 3.95
CA PRO A 136 32.20 2.78 5.10
C PRO A 136 31.25 3.96 4.90
N ASN A 137 30.04 3.84 5.39
CA ASN A 137 29.06 4.92 5.43
C ASN A 137 28.57 5.17 6.86
N GLU A 138 28.06 6.35 7.11
CA GLU A 138 27.50 6.76 8.39
C GLU A 138 26.10 7.30 8.16
N ILE A 139 25.19 7.04 9.07
CA ILE A 139 23.88 7.67 9.13
C ILE A 139 24.02 8.83 10.10
N ASP A 140 23.88 10.06 9.61
CA ASP A 140 24.09 11.26 10.39
C ASP A 140 22.92 12.25 10.28
N MET A 141 22.89 13.17 11.21
CA MET A 141 22.00 14.33 11.23
C MET A 141 22.81 15.60 11.39
N THR A 142 22.46 16.62 10.61
CA THR A 142 23.00 17.95 10.81
C THR A 142 22.12 18.71 11.80
N LEU A 143 22.68 19.08 12.91
CA LEU A 143 22.00 19.88 13.94
C LEU A 143 21.75 21.31 13.43
N PRO A 144 20.82 22.06 14.05
CA PRO A 144 20.59 23.48 13.73
C PRO A 144 21.85 24.34 13.90
N SER A 145 22.82 23.91 14.72
CA SER A 145 24.15 24.53 14.88
C SER A 145 25.05 24.38 13.66
N GLY A 146 24.71 23.49 12.69
CA GLY A 146 25.58 23.09 11.57
C GLY A 146 26.54 21.94 11.93
N GLU A 147 26.51 21.44 13.15
CA GLU A 147 27.33 20.31 13.60
C GLU A 147 26.73 18.99 13.11
N ARG A 148 27.59 18.11 12.61
CA ARG A 148 27.24 16.76 12.15
C ARG A 148 27.23 15.79 13.34
N HIS A 149 26.11 15.15 13.60
CA HIS A 149 25.99 14.14 14.64
C HIS A 149 25.73 12.77 14.00
N VAL A 150 26.64 11.81 14.25
CA VAL A 150 26.48 10.43 13.76
C VAL A 150 25.42 9.73 14.61
N LEU A 151 24.34 9.31 13.98
CA LEU A 151 23.22 8.60 14.62
C LEU A 151 23.49 7.11 14.68
N PHE A 152 23.99 6.52 13.61
CA PHE A 152 24.26 5.10 13.51
C PHE A 152 25.45 4.81 12.57
N ARG A 153 26.24 3.79 12.89
CA ARG A 153 27.32 3.28 12.03
C ARG A 153 26.94 1.92 11.50
N PRO A 154 26.59 1.82 10.19
CA PRO A 154 26.27 0.55 9.55
C PRO A 154 27.46 -0.44 9.54
N LEU A 155 27.19 -1.68 9.11
CA LEU A 155 28.23 -2.70 8.94
C LEU A 155 29.32 -2.23 7.97
N GLU A 156 30.52 -2.76 8.19
CA GLU A 156 31.65 -2.52 7.30
C GLU A 156 31.41 -3.11 5.90
N PRO A 157 32.01 -2.54 4.83
CA PRO A 157 31.82 -3.00 3.46
C PRO A 157 32.10 -4.51 3.25
N TYR A 158 33.12 -5.05 3.90
CA TYR A 158 33.50 -6.45 3.76
C TYR A 158 32.50 -7.42 4.41
N GLU A 159 31.71 -6.98 5.37
CA GLU A 159 30.66 -7.78 6.04
C GLU A 159 29.34 -7.72 5.28
N THR A 160 29.10 -6.66 4.52
CA THR A 160 27.82 -6.34 3.88
C THR A 160 27.26 -7.47 3.00
N PRO A 161 28.03 -8.11 2.07
CA PRO A 161 27.47 -9.15 1.22
C PRO A 161 26.96 -10.36 2.00
N GLY A 162 27.76 -10.85 2.95
CA GLY A 162 27.39 -11.97 3.80
C GLY A 162 26.19 -11.66 4.72
N ALA A 163 26.11 -10.42 5.23
CA ALA A 163 24.98 -9.98 6.05
C ALA A 163 23.67 -9.93 5.25
N VAL A 164 23.69 -9.39 4.03
CA VAL A 164 22.49 -9.36 3.15
C VAL A 164 22.06 -10.78 2.76
N GLU A 165 22.99 -11.67 2.49
CA GLU A 165 22.67 -13.08 2.21
C GLU A 165 22.01 -13.76 3.42
N ALA A 166 22.60 -13.63 4.60
CA ALA A 166 22.06 -14.19 5.83
C ALA A 166 20.67 -13.62 6.17
N LEU A 167 20.50 -12.31 5.98
CA LEU A 167 19.22 -11.60 6.16
C LEU A 167 18.12 -12.20 5.27
N CYS A 168 18.39 -12.34 3.97
CA CYS A 168 17.43 -12.90 3.01
C CYS A 168 17.12 -14.38 3.30
N CYS A 169 18.13 -15.21 3.58
CA CYS A 169 17.94 -16.62 3.90
C CYS A 169 17.08 -16.83 5.15
N THR A 170 17.35 -16.06 6.22
CA THR A 170 16.58 -16.16 7.48
C THR A 170 15.14 -15.70 7.29
N TYR A 171 14.92 -14.61 6.56
CA TYR A 171 13.57 -14.16 6.23
C TYR A 171 12.76 -15.24 5.50
N GLN A 172 13.35 -15.84 4.47
CA GLN A 172 12.69 -16.89 3.69
C GLN A 172 12.40 -18.15 4.52
N ASP A 173 13.36 -18.60 5.37
CA ASP A 173 13.15 -19.78 6.23
C ASP A 173 11.98 -19.57 7.18
N VAL A 174 11.92 -18.41 7.86
CA VAL A 174 10.86 -18.09 8.81
C VAL A 174 9.50 -17.92 8.12
N LEU A 175 9.48 -17.27 6.95
CA LEU A 175 8.27 -17.07 6.16
C LEU A 175 7.71 -18.40 5.64
N HIS A 176 8.55 -19.26 5.03
CA HIS A 176 8.11 -20.56 4.51
C HIS A 176 7.61 -21.52 5.59
N ARG A 177 8.12 -21.40 6.80
CA ARG A 177 7.67 -22.21 7.95
C ARG A 177 6.48 -21.59 8.67
N GLU A 178 6.01 -20.42 8.24
CA GLU A 178 4.90 -19.70 8.88
C GLU A 178 5.09 -19.49 10.40
N LEU A 179 6.34 -19.26 10.84
CA LEU A 179 6.66 -19.15 12.26
C LEU A 179 6.27 -17.79 12.84
N VAL A 180 6.28 -16.75 12.03
CA VAL A 180 6.01 -15.36 12.42
C VAL A 180 5.07 -14.73 11.39
N ASP A 181 4.11 -13.96 11.88
CA ASP A 181 3.22 -13.19 11.00
C ASP A 181 4.02 -12.23 10.11
N PRO A 182 3.78 -12.18 8.78
CA PRO A 182 4.50 -11.29 7.88
C PRO A 182 4.46 -9.82 8.29
N LEU A 183 3.40 -9.35 8.95
CA LEU A 183 3.29 -7.97 9.45
C LEU A 183 4.31 -7.64 10.56
N LEU A 184 4.79 -8.64 11.26
CA LEU A 184 5.86 -8.50 12.27
C LEU A 184 7.25 -8.75 11.65
N LEU A 185 7.33 -9.73 10.75
CA LEU A 185 8.59 -10.15 10.13
C LEU A 185 9.14 -9.09 9.16
N ILE A 186 8.28 -8.50 8.31
CA ILE A 186 8.69 -7.50 7.31
C ILE A 186 9.36 -6.28 7.95
N PRO A 187 8.78 -5.62 8.99
CA PRO A 187 9.47 -4.51 9.65
C PRO A 187 10.84 -4.89 10.25
N CYS A 188 11.00 -6.10 10.80
CA CYS A 188 12.30 -6.57 11.29
C CYS A 188 13.32 -6.68 10.17
N PHE A 189 12.94 -7.26 9.04
CA PHE A 189 13.81 -7.32 7.86
C PHE A 189 14.23 -5.91 7.39
N ILE A 190 13.28 -4.99 7.31
CA ILE A 190 13.54 -3.61 6.85
C ILE A 190 14.44 -2.85 7.85
N LEU A 191 14.24 -3.03 9.16
CA LEU A 191 15.14 -2.47 10.17
C LEU A 191 16.57 -2.99 9.98
N ASP A 192 16.75 -4.31 9.89
CA ASP A 192 18.06 -4.91 9.68
C ASP A 192 18.70 -4.49 8.36
N PHE A 193 17.92 -4.39 7.27
CA PHE A 193 18.40 -3.85 5.99
C PHE A 193 18.91 -2.42 6.12
N LEU A 194 18.20 -1.57 6.87
CA LEU A 194 18.62 -0.18 7.12
C LEU A 194 19.86 -0.11 8.01
N CYS A 195 20.01 -0.99 8.99
CA CYS A 195 21.20 -1.08 9.83
C CYS A 195 22.42 -1.64 9.08
N ILE A 196 22.25 -2.60 8.18
CA ILE A 196 23.31 -3.06 7.27
C ILE A 196 23.73 -1.92 6.34
N HIS A 197 22.77 -1.15 5.83
CA HIS A 197 22.94 -0.02 4.91
C HIS A 197 23.80 -0.39 3.70
N PRO A 198 23.35 -1.35 2.86
CA PRO A 198 24.23 -2.09 1.95
C PRO A 198 24.77 -1.29 0.77
N PHE A 199 24.24 -0.10 0.48
CA PHE A 199 24.60 0.70 -0.67
C PHE A 199 25.29 2.01 -0.29
N ASN A 200 26.05 2.59 -1.21
CA ASN A 200 26.62 3.93 -1.01
C ASN A 200 25.55 5.04 -1.02
N ASP A 201 24.43 4.81 -1.72
CA ASP A 201 23.28 5.74 -1.83
C ASP A 201 22.01 4.93 -2.14
N GLY A 202 20.83 5.47 -1.83
CA GLY A 202 19.54 4.86 -2.17
C GLY A 202 19.01 3.84 -1.17
N ASN A 203 19.64 3.65 -0.02
CA ASN A 203 19.21 2.65 0.98
C ASN A 203 17.79 2.93 1.50
N GLY A 204 17.45 4.17 1.82
CA GLY A 204 16.11 4.54 2.27
C GLY A 204 15.04 4.31 1.20
N ARG A 205 15.32 4.65 -0.07
CA ARG A 205 14.40 4.37 -1.18
C ARG A 205 14.25 2.87 -1.43
N MET A 206 15.34 2.12 -1.37
CA MET A 206 15.31 0.66 -1.48
C MET A 206 14.54 0.00 -0.34
N SER A 207 14.71 0.44 0.90
CA SER A 207 13.95 -0.10 2.04
C SER A 207 12.45 0.07 1.86
N ARG A 208 11.99 1.24 1.36
CA ARG A 208 10.56 1.48 1.08
C ARG A 208 10.04 0.64 -0.09
N LEU A 209 10.82 0.50 -1.17
CA LEU A 209 10.47 -0.39 -2.28
C LEU A 209 10.42 -1.87 -1.87
N LEU A 210 11.37 -2.33 -1.04
CA LEU A 210 11.36 -3.68 -0.47
C LEU A 210 10.17 -3.89 0.47
N THR A 211 9.80 -2.89 1.25
CA THR A 211 8.58 -2.95 2.09
C THR A 211 7.34 -3.23 1.22
N LEU A 212 7.16 -2.50 0.12
CA LEU A 212 6.04 -2.74 -0.80
C LEU A 212 6.10 -4.14 -1.41
N LEU A 213 7.27 -4.55 -1.94
CA LEU A 213 7.47 -5.87 -2.52
C LEU A 213 7.05 -6.98 -1.56
N MET A 214 7.58 -6.94 -0.33
CA MET A 214 7.33 -7.95 0.68
C MET A 214 5.88 -7.96 1.16
N LEU A 215 5.26 -6.79 1.34
CA LEU A 215 3.83 -6.68 1.66
C LEU A 215 2.96 -7.28 0.57
N TYR A 216 3.23 -6.97 -0.72
CA TYR A 216 2.43 -7.49 -1.84
C TYR A 216 2.55 -9.00 -1.98
N GLN A 217 3.75 -9.57 -1.82
CA GLN A 217 3.97 -11.02 -1.82
C GLN A 217 3.17 -11.74 -0.74
N ASN A 218 2.90 -11.05 0.37
CA ASN A 218 2.08 -11.59 1.47
C ASN A 218 0.60 -11.17 1.39
N GLY A 219 0.16 -10.60 0.24
CA GLY A 219 -1.23 -10.25 -0.04
C GLY A 219 -1.71 -8.92 0.55
N TYR A 220 -0.83 -8.11 1.13
CA TYR A 220 -1.14 -6.76 1.63
C TYR A 220 -0.90 -5.74 0.53
N VAL A 221 -1.82 -5.64 -0.45
CA VAL A 221 -1.61 -4.82 -1.66
C VAL A 221 -2.13 -3.39 -1.53
N VAL A 222 -2.45 -2.93 -0.33
CA VAL A 222 -2.97 -1.56 -0.09
C VAL A 222 -2.05 -0.47 -0.65
N GLY A 223 -0.72 -0.69 -0.64
CA GLY A 223 0.27 0.23 -1.19
C GLY A 223 0.16 0.48 -2.70
N GLN A 224 -0.59 -0.35 -3.44
CA GLN A 224 -0.91 -0.07 -4.85
C GLN A 224 -1.93 1.06 -5.00
N TYR A 225 -2.78 1.28 -4.01
CA TYR A 225 -3.92 2.20 -4.04
C TYR A 225 -3.74 3.44 -3.16
N ILE A 226 -2.98 3.28 -2.08
CA ILE A 226 -2.66 4.34 -1.10
C ILE A 226 -1.14 4.34 -0.90
N SER A 227 -0.51 5.51 -1.03
CA SER A 227 0.94 5.61 -0.87
C SER A 227 1.36 5.46 0.58
N ILE A 228 2.04 4.35 0.89
CA ILE A 228 2.71 4.11 2.19
C ILE A 228 3.84 5.12 2.39
N GLU A 229 4.59 5.45 1.33
CA GLU A 229 5.69 6.43 1.36
C GLU A 229 5.19 7.84 1.68
N LYS A 230 3.97 8.19 1.26
CA LYS A 230 3.36 9.46 1.63
C LYS A 230 3.04 9.48 3.13
N ALA A 231 2.44 8.42 3.66
CA ALA A 231 2.18 8.31 5.09
C ALA A 231 3.47 8.41 5.92
N ILE A 232 4.56 7.74 5.49
CA ILE A 232 5.88 7.88 6.11
C ILE A 232 6.42 9.32 5.99
N ALA A 233 6.26 9.97 4.84
CA ALA A 233 6.74 11.34 4.64
C ALA A 233 5.99 12.37 5.51
N GLU A 234 4.72 12.13 5.78
CA GLU A 234 3.87 12.97 6.65
C GLU A 234 4.18 12.78 8.14
N THR A 235 4.75 11.62 8.52
CA THR A 235 5.17 11.24 9.88
C THR A 235 6.69 10.98 9.94
N LYS A 236 7.47 11.82 9.22
CA LYS A 236 8.91 11.59 9.04
C LYS A 236 9.68 11.57 10.36
N ASP A 237 9.32 12.44 11.27
CA ASP A 237 10.02 12.55 12.57
C ASP A 237 9.76 11.31 13.44
N GLU A 238 8.54 10.80 13.43
CA GLU A 238 8.14 9.57 14.13
C GLU A 238 8.81 8.34 13.52
N TYR A 239 8.95 8.31 12.18
CA TYR A 239 9.68 7.26 11.47
C TYR A 239 11.14 7.16 11.93
N TYR A 240 11.85 8.30 11.95
CA TYR A 240 13.24 8.30 12.38
C TYR A 240 13.40 8.08 13.88
N ALA A 241 12.45 8.57 14.70
CA ALA A 241 12.45 8.28 16.14
C ALA A 241 12.25 6.79 16.42
N ALA A 242 11.35 6.13 15.69
CA ALA A 242 11.13 4.69 15.83
C ALA A 242 12.36 3.86 15.38
N LEU A 243 13.02 4.28 14.29
CA LEU A 243 14.28 3.66 13.86
C LEU A 243 15.38 3.82 14.91
N ALA A 244 15.60 5.06 15.38
CA ALA A 244 16.64 5.35 16.37
C ALA A 244 16.42 4.68 17.74
N GLN A 245 15.20 4.29 18.07
CA GLN A 245 14.93 3.45 19.23
C GLN A 245 15.19 1.97 18.95
N ALA A 246 14.82 1.51 17.76
CA ALA A 246 14.89 0.10 17.40
C ALA A 246 16.31 -0.37 17.02
N ASP A 247 17.21 0.55 16.63
CA ASP A 247 18.58 0.23 16.26
C ASP A 247 19.58 0.33 17.44
N GLN A 248 19.14 0.76 18.64
CA GLN A 248 19.97 0.78 19.83
C GLN A 248 20.46 -0.63 20.16
N HIS A 249 21.76 -0.78 20.41
CA HIS A 249 22.41 -2.08 20.67
C HIS A 249 22.26 -3.11 19.54
N TRP A 250 22.05 -2.63 18.29
CA TRP A 250 21.89 -3.52 17.15
C TRP A 250 23.13 -4.38 16.88
N HIS A 251 24.34 -3.83 17.07
CA HIS A 251 25.60 -4.57 16.89
C HIS A 251 25.83 -5.66 17.92
N GLU A 252 25.29 -5.48 19.12
CA GLU A 252 25.35 -6.41 20.24
C GLU A 252 24.27 -7.50 20.15
N GLU A 253 23.37 -7.47 19.17
CA GLU A 253 22.20 -8.35 19.02
C GLU A 253 21.19 -8.24 20.20
N GLU A 254 21.17 -7.09 20.88
CA GLU A 254 20.32 -6.79 22.05
C GLU A 254 19.25 -5.71 21.73
N ASN A 255 19.10 -5.32 20.47
CA ASN A 255 18.14 -4.32 20.08
C ASN A 255 16.69 -4.82 20.16
N ASP A 256 15.77 -3.89 20.48
CA ASP A 256 14.32 -4.16 20.48
C ASP A 256 13.68 -3.60 19.19
N PRO A 257 13.19 -4.45 18.27
CA PRO A 257 12.55 -3.99 17.02
C PRO A 257 11.13 -3.46 17.25
N THR A 258 10.55 -3.62 18.45
CA THR A 258 9.14 -3.31 18.75
C THR A 258 8.74 -1.87 18.40
N PRO A 259 9.52 -0.80 18.67
CA PRO A 259 9.16 0.56 18.29
C PRO A 259 8.95 0.73 16.80
N PHE A 260 9.84 0.14 15.98
CA PHE A 260 9.73 0.22 14.52
C PHE A 260 8.60 -0.65 13.97
N ILE A 261 8.36 -1.84 14.54
CA ILE A 261 7.21 -2.69 14.20
C ILE A 261 5.91 -1.94 14.45
N LYS A 262 5.73 -1.33 15.63
CA LYS A 262 4.52 -0.56 15.97
C LYS A 262 4.28 0.59 14.99
N TYR A 263 5.34 1.35 14.71
CA TYR A 263 5.27 2.43 13.74
C TYR A 263 4.79 1.93 12.37
N MET A 264 5.42 0.88 11.82
CA MET A 264 5.06 0.33 10.52
C MET A 264 3.64 -0.22 10.48
N LEU A 265 3.21 -0.91 11.55
CA LEU A 265 1.84 -1.40 11.68
C LEU A 265 0.83 -0.24 11.70
N ALA A 266 1.12 0.84 12.44
CA ALA A 266 0.25 2.03 12.47
C ALA A 266 0.12 2.66 11.09
N VAL A 267 1.22 2.81 10.34
CA VAL A 267 1.23 3.32 8.96
C VAL A 267 0.41 2.42 8.03
N ILE A 268 0.63 1.11 8.04
CA ILE A 268 -0.12 0.16 7.20
C ILE A 268 -1.60 0.20 7.54
N CYS A 269 -1.95 0.21 8.83
CA CYS A 269 -3.34 0.29 9.29
C CYS A 269 -4.02 1.58 8.82
N SER A 270 -3.32 2.72 8.91
CA SER A 270 -3.85 4.01 8.44
C SER A 270 -4.07 4.02 6.92
N CYS A 271 -3.17 3.41 6.15
CA CYS A 271 -3.34 3.25 4.70
C CYS A 271 -4.57 2.40 4.35
N TYR A 272 -4.83 1.33 5.07
CA TYR A 272 -6.05 0.54 4.89
C TYR A 272 -7.32 1.33 5.23
N GLN A 273 -7.31 2.14 6.28
CA GLN A 273 -8.44 3.01 6.63
C GLN A 273 -8.70 4.07 5.54
N ASP A 274 -7.64 4.71 5.03
CA ASP A 274 -7.75 5.67 3.93
C ASP A 274 -8.26 4.99 2.64
N PHE A 275 -7.80 3.77 2.36
CA PHE A 275 -8.28 2.96 1.24
C PHE A 275 -9.79 2.72 1.33
N GLU A 276 -10.28 2.21 2.45
CA GLU A 276 -11.71 1.95 2.66
C GLU A 276 -12.55 3.22 2.51
N GLN A 277 -12.11 4.33 3.13
CA GLN A 277 -12.80 5.62 3.01
C GLN A 277 -12.88 6.10 1.56
N ARG A 278 -11.78 5.98 0.79
CA ARG A 278 -11.76 6.42 -0.61
C ARG A 278 -12.59 5.53 -1.51
N VAL A 279 -12.54 4.22 -1.32
CA VAL A 279 -13.37 3.28 -2.06
C VAL A 279 -14.84 3.50 -1.76
N ASP A 280 -15.21 3.80 -0.51
CA ASP A 280 -16.59 4.13 -0.12
C ASP A 280 -17.03 5.49 -0.64
N LEU A 281 -16.17 6.51 -0.64
CA LEU A 281 -16.46 7.84 -1.20
C LEU A 281 -16.61 7.80 -2.73
N VAL A 282 -15.77 7.09 -3.43
CA VAL A 282 -15.85 6.94 -4.90
C VAL A 282 -17.00 6.01 -5.27
N GLY A 283 -17.31 5.03 -4.42
CA GLY A 283 -18.52 4.21 -4.51
C GLY A 283 -19.78 4.89 -3.96
N GLY A 284 -19.61 5.93 -3.18
CA GLY A 284 -20.66 6.83 -2.69
C GLY A 284 -21.18 7.82 -3.73
N GLU A 285 -20.59 7.91 -4.93
CA GLU A 285 -21.31 8.02 -6.18
C GLU A 285 -21.93 6.65 -6.58
N GLN A 286 -22.44 5.87 -5.64
CA GLN A 286 -23.71 5.25 -5.90
C GLN A 286 -24.58 6.42 -6.37
N LYS A 287 -24.85 6.52 -7.69
CA LYS A 287 -26.15 6.98 -8.16
C LYS A 287 -27.11 6.46 -7.10
N ARG A 288 -27.67 7.36 -6.28
CA ARG A 288 -28.73 6.97 -5.34
C ARG A 288 -29.65 6.15 -6.19
N VAL A 289 -29.63 4.82 -5.96
CA VAL A 289 -30.48 3.91 -6.75
C VAL A 289 -31.83 4.53 -6.61
N THR A 290 -32.31 5.16 -7.67
CA THR A 290 -33.57 5.90 -7.60
C THR A 290 -34.67 4.90 -7.35
N ALA A 291 -35.76 5.29 -6.72
CA ALA A 291 -36.93 4.42 -6.57
C ALA A 291 -37.32 3.79 -7.93
N TYR A 292 -37.10 4.52 -9.02
CA TYR A 292 -37.30 4.04 -10.39
C TYR A 292 -36.40 2.85 -10.75
N GLU A 293 -35.10 2.94 -10.52
CA GLU A 293 -34.15 1.87 -10.84
C GLU A 293 -34.39 0.63 -9.97
N ARG A 294 -34.70 0.83 -8.69
CA ARG A 294 -34.99 -0.28 -7.75
C ARG A 294 -36.28 -1.01 -8.10
N VAL A 295 -37.35 -0.26 -8.37
CA VAL A 295 -38.63 -0.85 -8.80
C VAL A 295 -38.50 -1.51 -10.17
N ARG A 296 -37.71 -0.96 -11.07
CA ARG A 296 -37.39 -1.57 -12.38
C ARG A 296 -36.68 -2.92 -12.21
N SER A 297 -35.63 -2.99 -11.39
CA SER A 297 -34.90 -4.24 -11.10
C SER A 297 -35.85 -5.29 -10.55
N TYR A 298 -36.63 -4.95 -9.52
CA TYR A 298 -37.64 -5.83 -8.95
C TYR A 298 -38.64 -6.35 -10.00
N ALA A 299 -39.13 -5.45 -10.83
CA ALA A 299 -40.12 -5.82 -11.88
C ALA A 299 -39.51 -6.73 -12.96
N MET A 300 -38.20 -6.64 -13.23
CA MET A 300 -37.50 -7.50 -14.17
C MET A 300 -37.22 -8.90 -13.61
N GLU A 301 -37.02 -9.02 -12.30
CA GLU A 301 -36.75 -10.28 -11.60
C GLU A 301 -38.04 -11.03 -11.21
N LYS A 302 -39.13 -10.31 -11.00
CA LYS A 302 -40.42 -10.89 -10.58
C LYS A 302 -41.08 -11.64 -11.73
N LEU A 303 -41.35 -12.92 -11.50
CA LEU A 303 -42.17 -13.72 -12.40
C LEU A 303 -43.67 -13.52 -12.10
N GLY A 304 -44.41 -13.04 -13.10
CA GLY A 304 -45.86 -12.83 -12.99
C GLY A 304 -46.27 -11.40 -12.60
N ALA A 305 -47.54 -11.21 -12.26
CA ALA A 305 -48.08 -9.92 -11.86
C ALA A 305 -47.78 -9.63 -10.39
N PHE A 306 -47.58 -8.35 -10.05
CA PHE A 306 -47.34 -7.90 -8.69
C PHE A 306 -48.12 -6.62 -8.37
N THR A 307 -48.36 -6.39 -7.11
CA THR A 307 -49.08 -5.21 -6.60
C THR A 307 -48.10 -4.09 -6.20
N LYS A 308 -48.63 -2.86 -6.02
CA LYS A 308 -47.85 -1.74 -5.46
C LYS A 308 -47.29 -2.07 -4.05
N GLN A 309 -48.05 -2.82 -3.25
CA GLN A 309 -47.60 -3.19 -1.93
C GLN A 309 -46.41 -4.14 -1.96
N GLU A 310 -46.42 -5.15 -2.83
CA GLU A 310 -45.26 -6.06 -3.03
C GLU A 310 -44.03 -5.30 -3.53
N ALA A 311 -44.20 -4.32 -4.42
CA ALA A 311 -43.10 -3.48 -4.85
C ALA A 311 -42.55 -2.59 -3.70
N ALA A 312 -43.42 -2.12 -2.78
CA ALA A 312 -42.99 -1.36 -1.61
C ALA A 312 -42.22 -2.21 -0.58
N GLU A 313 -42.70 -3.44 -0.37
CA GLU A 313 -42.02 -4.40 0.50
C GLU A 313 -40.65 -4.83 -0.04
N ALA A 314 -40.54 -5.00 -1.36
CA ALA A 314 -39.30 -5.35 -2.03
C ALA A 314 -38.29 -4.18 -2.16
N CYS A 315 -38.74 -2.95 -1.95
CA CYS A 315 -37.92 -1.74 -2.07
C CYS A 315 -37.87 -0.95 -0.74
N PRO A 316 -37.37 -1.56 0.35
CA PRO A 316 -37.30 -0.88 1.64
C PRO A 316 -36.36 0.36 1.52
N GLY A 317 -36.78 1.48 2.16
CA GLY A 317 -36.04 2.74 2.12
C GLY A 317 -36.61 3.78 1.16
N PHE A 318 -37.61 3.46 0.32
CA PHE A 318 -38.34 4.41 -0.53
C PHE A 318 -39.77 4.65 -0.03
N GLY A 319 -40.17 5.92 -0.03
CA GLY A 319 -41.55 6.29 0.32
C GLY A 319 -42.54 5.80 -0.72
N THR A 320 -43.78 5.56 -0.32
CA THR A 320 -44.87 5.05 -1.17
C THR A 320 -45.10 5.92 -2.42
N SER A 321 -44.98 7.25 -2.29
CA SER A 321 -45.10 8.20 -3.41
C SER A 321 -44.01 8.05 -4.46
N SER A 322 -42.76 7.74 -4.04
CA SER A 322 -41.64 7.52 -4.94
C SER A 322 -41.83 6.21 -5.72
N ILE A 323 -42.34 5.17 -5.08
CA ILE A 323 -42.65 3.87 -5.71
C ILE A 323 -43.80 4.02 -6.73
N GLU A 324 -44.84 4.79 -6.36
CA GLU A 324 -45.97 5.09 -7.27
C GLU A 324 -45.49 5.83 -8.52
N SER A 325 -44.62 6.85 -8.35
CA SER A 325 -44.04 7.60 -9.44
C SER A 325 -43.19 6.70 -10.36
N ALA A 326 -42.39 5.76 -9.77
CA ALA A 326 -41.60 4.79 -10.51
C ALA A 326 -42.46 3.83 -11.32
N LEU A 327 -43.51 3.24 -10.72
CA LEU A 327 -44.45 2.34 -11.40
C LEU A 327 -45.20 3.03 -12.53
N LYS A 328 -45.61 4.29 -12.34
CA LYS A 328 -46.24 5.11 -13.37
C LYS A 328 -45.30 5.31 -14.56
N LYS A 329 -44.07 5.73 -14.30
CA LYS A 329 -43.05 5.99 -15.33
C LYS A 329 -42.70 4.72 -16.11
N LEU A 330 -42.51 3.58 -15.44
CA LEU A 330 -42.26 2.27 -16.07
C LEU A 330 -43.45 1.81 -16.93
N THR A 331 -44.68 2.21 -16.55
CA THR A 331 -45.88 1.92 -17.38
C THR A 331 -45.95 2.83 -18.59
N GLU A 332 -45.61 4.11 -18.46
CA GLU A 332 -45.54 5.07 -19.59
C GLU A 332 -44.48 4.71 -20.60
N GLU A 333 -43.33 4.21 -20.14
CA GLU A 333 -42.22 3.69 -20.98
C GLU A 333 -42.52 2.33 -21.61
N GLY A 334 -43.64 1.70 -21.29
CA GLY A 334 -44.03 0.41 -21.86
C GLY A 334 -43.29 -0.79 -21.29
N VAL A 335 -42.48 -0.61 -20.24
CA VAL A 335 -41.80 -1.71 -19.53
C VAL A 335 -42.77 -2.57 -18.73
N LEU A 336 -43.77 -1.90 -18.13
CA LEU A 336 -44.84 -2.56 -17.37
C LEU A 336 -46.20 -2.34 -18.04
N LYS A 337 -47.08 -3.33 -17.92
CA LYS A 337 -48.50 -3.20 -18.21
C LYS A 337 -49.30 -3.20 -16.92
N ARG A 338 -50.17 -2.22 -16.76
CA ARG A 338 -51.10 -2.15 -15.63
C ARG A 338 -52.32 -2.98 -15.94
N ILE A 339 -52.74 -3.83 -15.00
CA ILE A 339 -53.91 -4.70 -15.10
C ILE A 339 -54.82 -4.38 -13.90
N GLY A 340 -56.15 -4.33 -14.15
CA GLY A 340 -57.15 -4.02 -13.12
C GLY A 340 -57.28 -2.55 -12.81
N ALA A 341 -58.16 -2.21 -11.84
CA ALA A 341 -58.44 -0.87 -11.41
C ALA A 341 -58.65 -0.81 -9.88
N GLY A 342 -58.41 0.36 -9.28
CA GLY A 342 -58.59 0.61 -7.83
C GLY A 342 -57.68 -0.29 -7.00
N ARG A 343 -58.24 -0.92 -5.93
CA ARG A 343 -57.51 -1.78 -5.00
C ARG A 343 -56.98 -3.08 -5.62
N LYS A 344 -57.48 -3.50 -6.81
CA LYS A 344 -57.07 -4.71 -7.54
C LYS A 344 -56.03 -4.41 -8.64
N THR A 345 -55.43 -3.22 -8.64
CA THR A 345 -54.39 -2.86 -9.62
C THR A 345 -53.14 -3.72 -9.43
N GLN A 346 -52.72 -4.37 -10.51
CA GLN A 346 -51.46 -5.13 -10.60
C GLN A 346 -50.64 -4.65 -11.79
N TYR A 347 -49.34 -4.94 -11.76
CA TYR A 347 -48.37 -4.64 -12.79
C TYR A 347 -47.71 -5.93 -13.26
N VAL A 348 -47.53 -6.07 -14.54
CA VAL A 348 -46.88 -7.22 -15.17
C VAL A 348 -45.87 -6.73 -16.18
N ARG A 349 -44.76 -7.39 -16.31
CA ARG A 349 -43.76 -7.13 -17.33
C ARG A 349 -44.35 -7.35 -18.72
N ARG A 350 -44.03 -6.48 -19.64
CA ARG A 350 -44.46 -6.61 -21.06
C ARG A 350 -43.54 -7.53 -21.85
#